data_b6a0dbc6f8648395f619c14147aa7111
#
_entry.id   b6a0dbc6f8648395f619c14147aa7111
#
_cell.length_a   1.000
_cell.length_b   1.000
_cell.length_c   1.000
_cell.angle_alpha   90.00
_cell.angle_beta   90.00
_cell.angle_gamma   90.00
#
_symmetry.space_group_name_H-M   'P 1'
#
loop_
_entity.id
_entity.type
_entity.pdbx_description
1 polymer ?
#
loop_
_entity_poly.entity_id
_entity_poly.type
_entity_poly.pdbx_seq_one_letter_code
_entity_poly.pdbx_strand_id
1 'polypeptide(L)'
;NTAARSLASPVLRTVGVLFRRQRSTIDANDLDYVDGVRRALTPSGIQVVIPVMTSSAPLIELRSLVRSGALGGVVLMDVADGDDREAMLLEEKVPTVLIGSSDRAGGAPGIDADFAQMARAGVDHLSELGHRRIVALMRETVSDDAHARQDQAHELLRAAQDLEVEVLVRQVPEAALAGAEIVEAEGLIEGCSAVLSNNPAAVLGLACAAQAHGLSVPADLSVLTLGITQGNGRHGEAFSELSVDREAMGAEAGSLLLRCLRGQPDQAQYRGLMPAVLTDRGTTARRQE
;
A
#
# COMPACT_ATOMS: atom_id res chain seq x y z
N ASN A 1 14.07 -5.11 -44.41
CA ASN A 1 14.23 -6.26 -43.49
C ASN A 1 13.42 -6.08 -42.21
N THR A 2 12.11 -5.82 -42.37
CA THR A 2 11.17 -5.65 -41.26
C THR A 2 10.86 -6.99 -40.59
N ALA A 3 10.88 -8.10 -41.36
CA ALA A 3 10.66 -9.44 -40.86
C ALA A 3 11.77 -9.96 -39.93
N ALA A 4 13.04 -9.57 -40.20
CA ALA A 4 14.16 -9.95 -39.34
C ALA A 4 14.19 -9.18 -38.01
N ARG A 5 13.61 -7.95 -37.96
CA ARG A 5 13.43 -7.20 -36.71
C ARG A 5 12.28 -7.74 -35.87
N SER A 6 11.25 -8.32 -36.47
CA SER A 6 10.12 -8.90 -35.72
C SER A 6 10.45 -10.25 -35.06
N LEU A 7 11.46 -10.94 -35.53
CA LEU A 7 11.95 -12.18 -34.93
C LEU A 7 13.02 -11.96 -33.84
N ALA A 8 13.58 -10.75 -33.73
CA ALA A 8 14.64 -10.43 -32.78
C ALA A 8 14.17 -9.83 -31.44
N SER A 9 12.88 -9.75 -31.15
CA SER A 9 12.37 -9.14 -29.91
C SER A 9 11.09 -9.75 -29.36
N PRO A 10 10.99 -11.05 -29.11
CA PRO A 10 9.93 -11.54 -28.22
C PRO A 10 10.20 -11.18 -26.75
N VAL A 11 11.46 -10.93 -26.41
CA VAL A 11 11.98 -10.74 -25.06
C VAL A 11 11.53 -9.45 -24.36
N LEU A 12 11.28 -8.39 -25.12
CA LEU A 12 10.87 -7.09 -24.56
C LEU A 12 9.36 -6.91 -24.43
N ARG A 13 8.57 -7.95 -24.59
CA ARG A 13 7.10 -7.86 -24.64
C ARG A 13 6.40 -8.34 -23.37
N THR A 14 7.12 -8.79 -22.38
CA THR A 14 6.54 -9.29 -21.13
C THR A 14 7.18 -8.59 -19.94
N VAL A 15 6.36 -8.00 -19.11
CA VAL A 15 6.73 -7.36 -17.85
C VAL A 15 6.14 -8.14 -16.70
N GLY A 16 6.96 -8.45 -15.70
CA GLY A 16 6.53 -9.09 -14.46
C GLY A 16 6.13 -8.06 -13.40
N VAL A 17 4.97 -8.25 -12.77
CA VAL A 17 4.65 -7.59 -11.51
C VAL A 17 4.90 -8.58 -10.38
N LEU A 18 5.79 -8.24 -9.46
CA LEU A 18 6.31 -9.17 -8.46
C LEU A 18 5.96 -8.67 -7.05
N PHE A 19 5.17 -9.45 -6.34
CA PHE A 19 4.91 -9.26 -4.93
C PHE A 19 6.01 -9.92 -4.09
N ARG A 20 6.36 -9.32 -2.95
CA ARG A 20 7.38 -9.86 -2.06
C ARG A 20 6.93 -11.15 -1.38
N ARG A 21 5.70 -11.15 -0.87
CA ARG A 21 5.12 -12.33 -0.25
C ARG A 21 4.29 -13.06 -1.28
N GLN A 22 4.58 -14.33 -1.45
CA GLN A 22 3.66 -15.23 -2.11
C GLN A 22 2.49 -15.47 -1.16
N ARG A 23 1.52 -14.58 -1.23
CA ARG A 23 0.27 -14.79 -0.52
C ARG A 23 -0.51 -15.90 -1.23
N SER A 24 -1.15 -16.76 -0.46
CA SER A 24 -2.08 -17.75 -1.00
C SER A 24 -3.28 -17.11 -1.74
N THR A 25 -3.47 -15.81 -1.53
CA THR A 25 -4.47 -14.97 -2.19
C THR A 25 -3.85 -13.60 -2.50
N ILE A 26 -3.90 -13.18 -3.77
CA ILE A 26 -3.64 -11.80 -4.16
C ILE A 26 -4.83 -10.98 -3.67
N ASP A 27 -4.57 -9.89 -2.96
CA ASP A 27 -5.62 -8.99 -2.52
C ASP A 27 -6.25 -8.30 -3.74
N ALA A 28 -7.55 -8.03 -3.69
CA ALA A 28 -8.22 -7.26 -4.73
C ALA A 28 -7.58 -5.86 -4.91
N ASN A 29 -7.11 -5.26 -3.83
CA ASN A 29 -6.40 -3.98 -3.84
C ASN A 29 -5.06 -4.05 -4.61
N ASP A 30 -4.38 -5.21 -4.58
CA ASP A 30 -3.13 -5.41 -5.32
C ASP A 30 -3.39 -5.43 -6.83
N LEU A 31 -4.54 -5.94 -7.25
CA LEU A 31 -4.94 -6.01 -8.66
C LEU A 31 -5.19 -4.63 -9.28
N ASP A 32 -5.61 -3.64 -8.51
CA ASP A 32 -5.80 -2.27 -9.00
C ASP A 32 -4.45 -1.69 -9.51
N TYR A 33 -3.35 -1.92 -8.78
CA TYR A 33 -2.01 -1.53 -9.25
C TYR A 33 -1.62 -2.27 -10.53
N VAL A 34 -1.89 -3.58 -10.59
CA VAL A 34 -1.58 -4.40 -11.78
C VAL A 34 -2.37 -3.92 -12.99
N ASP A 35 -3.64 -3.58 -12.82
CA ASP A 35 -4.48 -3.03 -13.88
C ASP A 35 -3.97 -1.69 -14.38
N GLY A 36 -3.51 -0.82 -13.49
CA GLY A 36 -2.85 0.44 -13.84
C GLY A 36 -1.59 0.20 -14.68
N VAL A 37 -0.70 -0.67 -14.25
CA VAL A 37 0.51 -1.07 -15.00
C VAL A 37 0.13 -1.61 -16.38
N ARG A 38 -0.84 -2.52 -16.44
CA ARG A 38 -1.34 -3.10 -17.69
C ARG A 38 -1.88 -2.03 -18.65
N ARG A 39 -2.68 -1.09 -18.13
CA ARG A 39 -3.25 0.01 -18.92
C ARG A 39 -2.16 0.87 -19.58
N ALA A 40 -1.09 1.16 -18.84
CA ALA A 40 0.02 1.95 -19.36
C ALA A 40 0.85 1.21 -20.42
N LEU A 41 1.03 -0.10 -20.28
CA LEU A 41 1.94 -0.89 -21.12
C LEU A 41 1.26 -1.50 -22.36
N THR A 42 -0.04 -1.82 -22.29
CA THR A 42 -0.80 -2.45 -23.39
C THR A 42 -0.72 -1.69 -24.73
N PRO A 43 -0.79 -0.33 -24.78
CA PRO A 43 -0.67 0.40 -26.05
C PRO A 43 0.67 0.21 -26.76
N SER A 44 1.73 -0.18 -26.02
CA SER A 44 3.06 -0.50 -26.56
C SER A 44 3.22 -1.99 -26.92
N GLY A 45 2.15 -2.78 -26.83
CA GLY A 45 2.17 -4.22 -27.13
C GLY A 45 2.89 -5.05 -26.07
N ILE A 46 3.04 -4.53 -24.86
CA ILE A 46 3.69 -5.21 -23.73
C ILE A 46 2.63 -5.91 -22.90
N GLN A 47 2.86 -7.20 -22.63
CA GLN A 47 2.03 -8.00 -21.75
C GLN A 47 2.49 -7.88 -20.30
N VAL A 48 1.54 -7.86 -19.37
CA VAL A 48 1.79 -7.87 -17.95
C VAL A 48 1.42 -9.24 -17.39
N VAL A 49 2.34 -9.83 -16.63
CA VAL A 49 2.16 -11.13 -15.97
C VAL A 49 2.49 -11.01 -14.48
N ILE A 50 1.88 -11.85 -13.68
CA ILE A 50 2.23 -12.03 -12.27
C ILE A 50 2.89 -13.41 -12.17
N PRO A 51 4.23 -13.50 -12.16
CA PRO A 51 4.91 -14.78 -12.04
C PRO A 51 4.63 -15.39 -10.66
N VAL A 52 4.19 -16.64 -10.66
CA VAL A 52 4.09 -17.44 -9.44
C VAL A 52 5.39 -18.19 -9.28
N MET A 53 6.12 -17.90 -8.20
CA MET A 53 7.38 -18.56 -7.90
C MET A 53 7.20 -19.61 -6.82
N THR A 54 7.99 -20.67 -6.86
CA THR A 54 7.96 -21.68 -5.81
C THR A 54 8.63 -21.16 -4.54
N SER A 55 8.12 -21.55 -3.38
CA SER A 55 8.55 -21.00 -2.10
C SER A 55 9.99 -21.34 -1.70
N SER A 56 10.64 -22.33 -2.35
CA SER A 56 11.94 -22.85 -1.91
C SER A 56 13.14 -22.00 -2.34
N ALA A 57 13.04 -21.25 -3.45
CA ALA A 57 14.16 -20.45 -3.95
C ALA A 57 13.69 -19.32 -4.91
N PRO A 58 12.89 -18.35 -4.46
CA PRO A 58 12.24 -17.37 -5.34
C PRO A 58 13.24 -16.49 -6.09
N LEU A 59 14.38 -16.14 -5.50
CA LEU A 59 15.41 -15.34 -6.16
C LEU A 59 16.10 -16.11 -7.30
N ILE A 60 16.32 -17.42 -7.14
CA ILE A 60 16.92 -18.25 -8.21
C ILE A 60 15.95 -18.38 -9.38
N GLU A 61 14.67 -18.57 -9.11
CA GLU A 61 13.64 -18.63 -10.15
C GLU A 61 13.51 -17.29 -10.88
N LEU A 62 13.47 -16.17 -10.13
CA LEU A 62 13.42 -14.84 -10.71
C LEU A 62 14.64 -14.58 -11.61
N ARG A 63 15.84 -14.91 -11.14
CA ARG A 63 17.07 -14.80 -11.95
C ARG A 63 17.01 -15.66 -13.22
N SER A 64 16.42 -16.84 -13.14
CA SER A 64 16.22 -17.72 -14.31
C SER A 64 15.24 -17.11 -15.32
N LEU A 65 14.12 -16.55 -14.85
CA LEU A 65 13.13 -15.89 -15.70
C LEU A 65 13.70 -14.69 -16.45
N VAL A 66 14.51 -13.87 -15.78
CA VAL A 66 15.18 -12.73 -16.45
C VAL A 66 16.26 -13.18 -17.42
N ARG A 67 17.13 -14.12 -17.04
CA ARG A 67 18.21 -14.60 -17.91
C ARG A 67 17.72 -15.37 -19.12
N SER A 68 16.59 -16.06 -19.01
CA SER A 68 15.95 -16.72 -20.16
C SER A 68 15.28 -15.73 -21.12
N GLY A 69 15.16 -14.46 -20.70
CA GLY A 69 14.44 -13.47 -21.46
C GLY A 69 12.91 -13.59 -21.38
N ALA A 70 12.38 -14.36 -20.46
CA ALA A 70 10.94 -14.47 -20.23
C ALA A 70 10.34 -13.16 -19.70
N LEU A 71 11.14 -12.35 -18.99
CA LEU A 71 10.78 -11.03 -18.51
C LEU A 71 11.75 -9.98 -19.08
N GLY A 72 11.22 -8.98 -19.77
CA GLY A 72 11.98 -7.86 -20.31
C GLY A 72 12.04 -6.65 -19.39
N GLY A 73 11.23 -6.63 -18.32
CA GLY A 73 11.19 -5.61 -17.29
C GLY A 73 10.36 -6.08 -16.09
N VAL A 74 10.49 -5.38 -14.98
CA VAL A 74 9.86 -5.77 -13.71
C VAL A 74 9.31 -4.54 -12.99
N VAL A 75 8.11 -4.69 -12.42
CA VAL A 75 7.57 -3.83 -11.37
C VAL A 75 7.63 -4.61 -10.06
N LEU A 76 8.36 -4.10 -9.08
CA LEU A 76 8.41 -4.67 -7.73
C LEU A 76 7.36 -4.01 -6.85
N MET A 77 6.60 -4.81 -6.13
CA MET A 77 5.67 -4.39 -5.08
C MET A 77 6.11 -4.95 -3.72
N ASP A 78 5.56 -4.40 -2.65
CA ASP A 78 5.92 -4.76 -1.28
C ASP A 78 7.45 -4.66 -1.07
N VAL A 79 8.02 -3.54 -1.47
CA VAL A 79 9.47 -3.31 -1.39
C VAL A 79 9.89 -3.14 0.08
N ALA A 80 11.03 -3.72 0.44
CA ALA A 80 11.62 -3.56 1.75
C ALA A 80 13.04 -2.96 1.66
N ASP A 81 13.54 -2.54 2.82
CA ASP A 81 14.93 -2.13 2.93
C ASP A 81 15.86 -3.27 2.57
N GLY A 82 16.89 -2.95 1.74
CA GLY A 82 17.83 -3.96 1.30
C GLY A 82 17.23 -5.08 0.46
N ASP A 83 16.12 -4.84 -0.25
CA ASP A 83 15.41 -5.87 -1.02
C ASP A 83 16.34 -6.59 -2.01
N ASP A 84 16.53 -7.89 -1.78
CA ASP A 84 17.39 -8.73 -2.59
C ASP A 84 16.90 -8.90 -4.04
N ARG A 85 15.58 -8.76 -4.27
CA ARG A 85 15.00 -8.79 -5.62
C ARG A 85 15.47 -7.58 -6.41
N GLU A 86 15.43 -6.40 -5.82
CA GLU A 86 15.92 -5.16 -6.43
C GLU A 86 17.43 -5.27 -6.74
N ALA A 87 18.22 -5.70 -5.74
CA ALA A 87 19.66 -5.87 -5.91
C ALA A 87 19.99 -6.78 -7.10
N MET A 88 19.35 -7.93 -7.17
CA MET A 88 19.56 -8.91 -8.22
C MET A 88 19.13 -8.38 -9.60
N LEU A 89 17.99 -7.70 -9.69
CA LEU A 89 17.50 -7.15 -10.96
C LEU A 89 18.41 -6.04 -11.50
N LEU A 90 18.95 -5.19 -10.62
CA LEU A 90 19.92 -4.16 -10.98
C LEU A 90 21.24 -4.77 -11.45
N GLU A 91 21.73 -5.82 -10.76
CA GLU A 91 22.92 -6.59 -11.19
C GLU A 91 22.74 -7.18 -12.59
N GLU A 92 21.58 -7.77 -12.88
CA GLU A 92 21.24 -8.34 -14.18
C GLU A 92 20.85 -7.25 -15.22
N LYS A 93 20.88 -5.98 -14.85
CA LYS A 93 20.53 -4.82 -15.70
C LYS A 93 19.12 -4.90 -16.28
N VAL A 94 18.19 -5.43 -15.53
CA VAL A 94 16.78 -5.51 -15.92
C VAL A 94 16.10 -4.18 -15.63
N PRO A 95 15.41 -3.56 -16.60
CA PRO A 95 14.56 -2.40 -16.33
C PRO A 95 13.59 -2.69 -15.21
N THR A 96 13.72 -1.97 -14.10
CA THR A 96 12.97 -2.22 -12.87
C THR A 96 12.39 -0.91 -12.36
N VAL A 97 11.15 -0.95 -11.90
CA VAL A 97 10.44 0.15 -11.23
C VAL A 97 9.83 -0.38 -9.94
N LEU A 98 9.78 0.47 -8.92
CA LEU A 98 9.19 0.15 -7.63
C LEU A 98 7.79 0.78 -7.53
N ILE A 99 6.82 0.03 -7.04
CA ILE A 99 5.65 0.54 -6.34
C ILE A 99 5.97 0.38 -4.86
N GLY A 100 6.40 1.49 -4.26
CA GLY A 100 7.06 1.56 -2.97
C GLY A 100 8.38 2.31 -3.05
N SER A 101 9.07 2.43 -1.95
CA SER A 101 10.38 3.08 -1.83
C SER A 101 11.46 2.09 -1.41
N SER A 102 12.71 2.45 -1.71
CA SER A 102 13.90 1.69 -1.32
C SER A 102 14.95 2.68 -0.79
N ASP A 103 15.65 2.28 0.26
CA ASP A 103 16.78 3.01 0.84
C ASP A 103 18.07 2.87 0.06
N ARG A 104 18.09 2.03 -0.99
CA ARG A 104 19.27 1.71 -1.77
C ARG A 104 19.80 2.92 -2.55
N ALA A 105 21.03 3.32 -2.27
CA ALA A 105 21.72 4.33 -3.07
C ALA A 105 21.88 3.87 -4.52
N GLY A 106 21.35 4.64 -5.48
CA GLY A 106 21.32 4.25 -6.89
C GLY A 106 20.31 3.15 -7.22
N GLY A 107 19.32 2.93 -6.35
CA GLY A 107 18.25 1.97 -6.54
C GLY A 107 17.31 2.28 -7.70
N ALA A 108 16.44 1.34 -8.02
CA ALA A 108 15.47 1.48 -9.10
C ALA A 108 14.52 2.68 -8.87
N PRO A 109 14.10 3.37 -9.94
CA PRO A 109 13.10 4.43 -9.82
C PRO A 109 11.78 3.87 -9.26
N GLY A 110 11.02 4.71 -8.57
CA GLY A 110 9.79 4.26 -7.95
C GLY A 110 8.75 5.34 -7.72
N ILE A 111 7.56 4.90 -7.40
CA ILE A 111 6.45 5.71 -6.94
C ILE A 111 5.87 5.07 -5.69
N ASP A 112 5.62 5.86 -4.66
CA ASP A 112 5.07 5.39 -3.40
C ASP A 112 3.86 6.22 -2.96
N ALA A 113 3.10 5.71 -2.01
CA ALA A 113 2.08 6.51 -1.33
C ALA A 113 2.78 7.54 -0.43
N ASP A 114 2.22 8.74 -0.37
CA ASP A 114 2.66 9.73 0.61
C ASP A 114 2.02 9.38 1.98
N PHE A 115 2.66 8.45 2.68
CA PHE A 115 2.20 7.97 3.98
C PHE A 115 2.22 9.06 5.05
N ALA A 116 3.14 10.02 4.93
CA ALA A 116 3.21 11.16 5.83
C ALA A 116 1.98 12.08 5.65
N GLN A 117 1.69 12.44 4.40
CA GLN A 117 0.50 13.23 4.06
C GLN A 117 -0.78 12.49 4.47
N MET A 118 -0.87 11.18 4.19
CA MET A 118 -2.02 10.35 4.55
C MET A 118 -2.27 10.34 6.06
N ALA A 119 -1.22 10.15 6.85
CA ALA A 119 -1.29 10.14 8.31
C ALA A 119 -1.76 11.49 8.85
N ARG A 120 -1.13 12.57 8.37
CA ARG A 120 -1.50 13.93 8.75
C ARG A 120 -2.95 14.25 8.39
N ALA A 121 -3.36 13.99 7.15
CA ALA A 121 -4.73 14.23 6.70
C ALA A 121 -5.77 13.45 7.54
N GLY A 122 -5.41 12.26 8.04
CA GLY A 122 -6.28 11.48 8.93
C GLY A 122 -6.49 12.16 10.29
N VAL A 123 -5.44 12.68 10.89
CA VAL A 123 -5.52 13.40 12.16
C VAL A 123 -6.21 14.75 11.97
N ASP A 124 -5.87 15.50 10.90
CA ASP A 124 -6.50 16.77 10.55
C ASP A 124 -8.03 16.59 10.43
N HIS A 125 -8.48 15.62 9.62
CA HIS A 125 -9.91 15.33 9.42
C HIS A 125 -10.65 15.06 10.73
N LEU A 126 -10.13 14.16 11.56
CA LEU A 126 -10.77 13.83 12.84
C LEU A 126 -10.72 15.00 13.83
N SER A 127 -9.64 15.78 13.84
CA SER A 127 -9.51 16.98 14.66
C SER A 127 -10.53 18.05 14.26
N GLU A 128 -10.75 18.29 12.96
CA GLU A 128 -11.76 19.21 12.42
C GLU A 128 -13.19 18.78 12.78
N LEU A 129 -13.43 17.50 12.94
CA LEU A 129 -14.69 16.94 13.44
C LEU A 129 -14.84 17.05 14.96
N GLY A 130 -13.84 17.58 15.66
CA GLY A 130 -13.88 17.82 17.10
C GLY A 130 -13.35 16.67 17.95
N HIS A 131 -12.78 15.62 17.34
CA HIS A 131 -12.14 14.55 18.08
C HIS A 131 -10.80 15.02 18.66
N ARG A 132 -10.57 14.76 19.96
CA ARG A 132 -9.35 15.18 20.68
C ARG A 132 -8.58 14.01 21.26
N ARG A 133 -9.19 12.83 21.28
CA ARG A 133 -8.57 11.59 21.71
C ARG A 133 -8.92 10.48 20.73
N ILE A 134 -7.90 9.95 20.04
CA ILE A 134 -8.01 9.05 18.89
C ILE A 134 -7.21 7.78 19.19
N VAL A 135 -7.77 6.62 18.91
CA VAL A 135 -7.01 5.35 18.88
C VAL A 135 -6.48 5.12 17.47
N ALA A 136 -5.18 5.04 17.33
CA ALA A 136 -4.53 4.62 16.08
C ALA A 136 -4.25 3.11 16.14
N LEU A 137 -5.13 2.33 15.54
CA LEU A 137 -5.03 0.87 15.50
C LEU A 137 -4.20 0.45 14.29
N MET A 138 -2.92 0.22 14.50
CA MET A 138 -1.96 0.01 13.43
C MET A 138 -1.61 -1.47 13.29
N ARG A 139 -1.32 -1.88 12.06
CA ARG A 139 -0.81 -3.22 11.79
C ARG A 139 0.55 -3.40 12.45
N GLU A 140 0.74 -4.52 13.12
CA GLU A 140 2.01 -4.91 13.70
C GLU A 140 3.11 -4.98 12.63
N THR A 141 4.27 -4.36 12.91
CA THR A 141 5.39 -4.34 11.98
C THR A 141 6.20 -5.61 12.16
N VAL A 142 6.19 -6.50 11.19
CA VAL A 142 7.17 -7.58 11.12
C VAL A 142 8.47 -6.97 10.60
N SER A 143 9.61 -7.32 11.17
CA SER A 143 10.93 -6.67 11.05
C SER A 143 11.42 -6.30 9.63
N ASP A 144 10.78 -6.77 8.60
CA ASP A 144 11.18 -6.59 7.22
C ASP A 144 10.29 -5.60 6.41
N ASP A 145 9.25 -5.01 7.01
CA ASP A 145 8.29 -4.13 6.28
C ASP A 145 8.51 -2.63 6.63
N ALA A 146 9.75 -2.18 6.72
CA ALA A 146 10.19 -1.14 7.61
C ALA A 146 9.71 0.31 7.34
N HIS A 147 9.97 0.92 6.17
CA HIS A 147 9.88 2.39 6.10
C HIS A 147 8.46 2.94 6.05
N ALA A 148 7.63 2.51 5.13
CA ALA A 148 6.30 3.09 4.92
C ALA A 148 5.40 3.09 6.16
N ARG A 149 5.52 2.07 7.01
CA ARG A 149 4.71 1.94 8.24
C ARG A 149 5.29 2.70 9.42
N GLN A 150 6.63 2.79 9.49
CA GLN A 150 7.29 3.60 10.52
C GLN A 150 7.04 5.08 10.25
N ASP A 151 7.15 5.52 9.01
CA ASP A 151 6.87 6.88 8.60
C ASP A 151 5.42 7.26 8.90
N GLN A 152 4.46 6.37 8.61
CA GLN A 152 3.05 6.60 8.92
C GLN A 152 2.80 6.78 10.42
N ALA A 153 3.39 5.93 11.28
CA ALA A 153 3.21 6.02 12.72
C ALA A 153 3.89 7.27 13.31
N HIS A 154 5.08 7.63 12.82
CA HIS A 154 5.78 8.86 13.22
C HIS A 154 5.00 10.11 12.85
N GLU A 155 4.48 10.19 11.63
CA GLU A 155 3.71 11.36 11.19
C GLU A 155 2.36 11.47 11.88
N LEU A 156 1.73 10.37 12.25
CA LEU A 156 0.53 10.39 13.11
C LEU A 156 0.81 11.10 14.44
N LEU A 157 1.90 10.72 15.12
CA LEU A 157 2.28 11.31 16.41
C LEU A 157 2.69 12.79 16.26
N ARG A 158 3.38 13.14 15.17
CA ARG A 158 3.77 14.50 14.87
C ARG A 158 2.56 15.40 14.61
N ALA A 159 1.65 14.94 13.74
CA ALA A 159 0.40 15.65 13.45
C ALA A 159 -0.44 15.83 14.72
N ALA A 160 -0.48 14.82 15.59
CA ALA A 160 -1.16 14.87 16.87
C ALA A 160 -0.62 15.97 17.79
N GLN A 161 0.70 16.12 17.87
CA GLN A 161 1.35 17.18 18.65
C GLN A 161 1.00 18.57 18.10
N ASP A 162 1.08 18.75 16.78
CA ASP A 162 0.80 20.05 16.14
C ASP A 162 -0.65 20.51 16.35
N LEU A 163 -1.60 19.57 16.51
CA LEU A 163 -3.04 19.83 16.61
C LEU A 163 -3.60 19.72 18.05
N GLU A 164 -2.73 19.46 19.02
CA GLU A 164 -3.13 19.23 20.43
C GLU A 164 -4.17 18.10 20.56
N VAL A 165 -3.98 17.02 19.78
CA VAL A 165 -4.80 15.79 19.79
C VAL A 165 -4.01 14.67 20.45
N GLU A 166 -4.63 13.96 21.38
CA GLU A 166 -4.05 12.73 21.93
C GLU A 166 -4.26 11.56 20.97
N VAL A 167 -3.18 10.98 20.44
CA VAL A 167 -3.23 9.76 19.62
C VAL A 167 -2.61 8.59 20.36
N LEU A 168 -3.43 7.60 20.66
CA LEU A 168 -3.01 6.36 21.34
C LEU A 168 -2.71 5.30 20.29
N VAL A 169 -1.43 5.12 19.95
CA VAL A 169 -1.01 4.11 18.96
C VAL A 169 -1.02 2.73 19.60
N ARG A 170 -1.69 1.78 18.93
CA ARG A 170 -1.69 0.35 19.25
C ARG A 170 -1.31 -0.45 18.01
N GLN A 171 -0.24 -1.20 18.11
CA GLN A 171 0.17 -2.15 17.08
C GLN A 171 -0.40 -3.52 17.42
N VAL A 172 -1.17 -4.09 16.49
CA VAL A 172 -1.87 -5.37 16.71
C VAL A 172 -1.74 -6.27 15.48
N PRO A 173 -1.80 -7.59 15.66
CA PRO A 173 -1.85 -8.54 14.57
C PRO A 173 -3.00 -8.26 13.59
N GLU A 174 -2.84 -8.68 12.34
CA GLU A 174 -3.90 -8.59 11.33
C GLU A 174 -4.97 -9.68 11.59
N ALA A 175 -5.77 -9.46 12.63
CA ALA A 175 -6.82 -10.36 13.07
C ALA A 175 -8.00 -9.58 13.65
N ALA A 176 -9.23 -10.00 13.35
CA ALA A 176 -10.42 -9.35 13.88
C ALA A 176 -10.49 -9.44 15.42
N LEU A 177 -10.08 -10.57 16.00
CA LEU A 177 -10.03 -10.75 17.45
C LEU A 177 -9.14 -9.70 18.13
N ALA A 178 -7.98 -9.38 17.55
CA ALA A 178 -7.08 -8.37 18.09
C ALA A 178 -7.72 -6.97 18.15
N GLY A 179 -8.60 -6.64 17.19
CA GLY A 179 -9.36 -5.39 17.23
C GLY A 179 -10.50 -5.43 18.24
N ALA A 180 -11.16 -6.56 18.40
CA ALA A 180 -12.23 -6.74 19.40
C ALA A 180 -11.67 -6.62 20.84
N GLU A 181 -10.52 -7.20 21.12
CA GLU A 181 -9.85 -7.13 22.43
C GLU A 181 -9.55 -5.68 22.86
N ILE A 182 -9.33 -4.75 21.93
CA ILE A 182 -9.16 -3.32 22.23
C ILE A 182 -10.40 -2.72 22.89
N VAL A 183 -11.60 -3.18 22.50
CA VAL A 183 -12.86 -2.75 23.10
C VAL A 183 -13.06 -3.38 24.47
N GLU A 184 -12.73 -4.67 24.60
CA GLU A 184 -13.09 -5.49 25.75
C GLU A 184 -12.10 -5.38 26.91
N ALA A 185 -10.77 -5.34 26.63
CA ALA A 185 -9.75 -5.60 27.64
C ALA A 185 -9.25 -4.36 28.38
N GLU A 186 -9.36 -3.15 27.82
CA GLU A 186 -8.58 -2.02 28.35
C GLU A 186 -9.37 -0.76 28.65
N GLY A 187 -10.68 -0.71 28.41
CA GLY A 187 -11.40 0.57 28.49
C GLY A 187 -10.79 1.64 27.55
N LEU A 188 -10.03 1.19 26.57
CA LEU A 188 -9.25 2.07 25.68
C LEU A 188 -10.14 2.97 24.84
N ILE A 189 -11.41 2.56 24.67
CA ILE A 189 -12.45 3.37 24.04
C ILE A 189 -13.03 4.37 25.06
N GLU A 190 -12.83 4.17 26.37
CA GLU A 190 -13.28 5.15 27.35
C GLU A 190 -12.57 6.50 27.11
N GLY A 191 -13.36 7.48 26.73
CA GLY A 191 -12.91 8.83 26.38
C GLY A 191 -12.35 8.99 24.98
N CYS A 192 -12.18 7.93 24.19
CA CYS A 192 -11.88 8.01 22.76
C CYS A 192 -13.17 8.07 21.96
N SER A 193 -13.22 8.93 20.96
CA SER A 193 -14.41 9.11 20.11
C SER A 193 -14.09 8.83 18.63
N ALA A 194 -12.85 8.46 18.31
CA ALA A 194 -12.45 8.13 16.96
C ALA A 194 -11.35 7.04 16.91
N VAL A 195 -11.39 6.27 15.85
CA VAL A 195 -10.39 5.26 15.49
C VAL A 195 -9.82 5.59 14.12
N LEU A 196 -8.50 5.53 14.02
CA LEU A 196 -7.74 5.62 12.79
C LEU A 196 -6.98 4.31 12.58
N SER A 197 -7.10 3.65 11.42
CA SER A 197 -6.50 2.32 11.27
C SER A 197 -5.96 2.03 9.88
N ASN A 198 -4.80 1.37 9.80
CA ASN A 198 -4.27 0.74 8.59
C ASN A 198 -4.38 -0.80 8.63
N ASN A 199 -5.15 -1.35 9.57
CA ASN A 199 -5.31 -2.79 9.77
C ASN A 199 -6.76 -3.22 9.47
N PRO A 200 -7.04 -3.79 8.28
CA PRO A 200 -8.41 -4.05 7.83
C PRO A 200 -9.15 -5.07 8.69
N ALA A 201 -8.47 -6.13 9.14
CA ALA A 201 -9.10 -7.15 9.96
C ALA A 201 -9.37 -6.63 11.38
N ALA A 202 -8.41 -5.93 11.98
CA ALA A 202 -8.56 -5.42 13.34
C ALA A 202 -9.61 -4.32 13.43
N VAL A 203 -9.68 -3.38 12.47
CA VAL A 203 -10.70 -2.32 12.50
C VAL A 203 -12.12 -2.87 12.36
N LEU A 204 -12.29 -3.92 11.56
CA LEU A 204 -13.57 -4.60 11.44
C LEU A 204 -13.98 -5.28 12.76
N GLY A 205 -13.05 -6.02 13.38
CA GLY A 205 -13.29 -6.65 14.68
C GLY A 205 -13.60 -5.63 15.77
N LEU A 206 -12.89 -4.51 15.80
CA LEU A 206 -13.16 -3.41 16.72
C LEU A 206 -14.57 -2.84 16.51
N ALA A 207 -14.97 -2.56 15.26
CA ALA A 207 -16.29 -2.01 14.98
C ALA A 207 -17.42 -2.98 15.37
N CYS A 208 -17.26 -4.28 15.11
CA CYS A 208 -18.21 -5.30 15.53
C CYS A 208 -18.32 -5.40 17.06
N ALA A 209 -17.20 -5.37 17.78
CA ALA A 209 -17.19 -5.40 19.24
C ALA A 209 -17.81 -4.12 19.83
N ALA A 210 -17.48 -2.94 19.29
CA ALA A 210 -18.07 -1.67 19.69
C ALA A 210 -19.61 -1.72 19.56
N GLN A 211 -20.12 -2.22 18.44
CA GLN A 211 -21.56 -2.40 18.24
C GLN A 211 -22.18 -3.37 19.25
N ALA A 212 -21.49 -4.47 19.58
CA ALA A 212 -21.96 -5.41 20.60
C ALA A 212 -22.04 -4.78 22.00
N HIS A 213 -21.19 -3.77 22.28
CA HIS A 213 -21.22 -2.97 23.49
C HIS A 213 -22.16 -1.75 23.43
N GLY A 214 -22.99 -1.66 22.39
CA GLY A 214 -23.98 -0.61 22.23
C GLY A 214 -23.46 0.71 21.65
N LEU A 215 -22.20 0.75 21.19
CA LEU A 215 -21.62 1.90 20.51
C LEU A 215 -21.96 1.86 19.01
N SER A 216 -22.45 2.94 18.48
CA SER A 216 -22.77 3.08 17.06
C SER A 216 -21.71 3.86 16.30
N VAL A 217 -21.39 3.40 15.07
CA VAL A 217 -20.55 4.11 14.11
C VAL A 217 -21.47 4.84 13.13
N PRO A 218 -21.33 6.14 12.94
CA PRO A 218 -20.31 7.05 13.48
C PRO A 218 -20.73 7.79 14.77
N ALA A 219 -21.97 7.61 15.28
CA ALA A 219 -22.54 8.49 16.29
C ALA A 219 -21.74 8.52 17.61
N ASP A 220 -21.31 7.36 18.10
CA ASP A 220 -20.52 7.23 19.32
C ASP A 220 -19.02 7.09 19.01
N LEU A 221 -18.68 6.48 17.86
CA LEU A 221 -17.31 6.19 17.47
C LEU A 221 -17.11 6.45 15.99
N SER A 222 -16.35 7.47 15.62
CA SER A 222 -15.89 7.68 14.24
C SER A 222 -14.81 6.67 13.87
N VAL A 223 -14.90 6.11 12.65
CA VAL A 223 -13.90 5.17 12.12
C VAL A 223 -13.39 5.66 10.77
N LEU A 224 -12.08 5.85 10.67
CA LEU A 224 -11.38 6.24 9.46
C LEU A 224 -10.25 5.26 9.18
N THR A 225 -10.11 4.81 7.94
CA THR A 225 -9.04 3.89 7.53
C THR A 225 -7.97 4.59 6.70
N LEU A 226 -6.74 4.07 6.77
CA LEU A 226 -5.57 4.57 6.07
C LEU A 226 -5.06 3.51 5.10
N GLY A 227 -5.12 3.79 3.80
CA GLY A 227 -4.60 2.91 2.75
C GLY A 227 -5.32 1.57 2.63
N ILE A 228 -6.51 1.44 3.20
CA ILE A 228 -7.33 0.25 3.10
C ILE A 228 -8.53 0.57 2.22
N THR A 229 -8.54 0.08 1.00
CA THR A 229 -9.78 0.05 0.22
C THR A 229 -10.48 -1.27 0.53
N GLN A 230 -11.57 -1.20 1.24
CA GLN A 230 -12.40 -2.38 1.39
C GLN A 230 -13.14 -2.60 0.08
N GLY A 231 -12.93 -3.77 -0.53
CA GLY A 231 -13.52 -4.14 -1.81
C GLY A 231 -15.01 -3.88 -1.82
N ASN A 232 -15.54 -3.50 -2.96
CA ASN A 232 -16.94 -3.11 -3.23
C ASN A 232 -17.93 -3.89 -2.38
N GLY A 233 -18.23 -3.34 -1.21
CA GLY A 233 -18.96 -3.90 -0.11
C GLY A 233 -20.20 -4.73 -0.46
N ARG A 234 -19.98 -6.01 -0.77
CA ARG A 234 -21.09 -6.97 -0.81
C ARG A 234 -21.75 -7.18 0.56
N HIS A 235 -21.16 -6.61 1.62
CA HIS A 235 -21.62 -6.75 2.99
C HIS A 235 -21.79 -5.41 3.75
N GLY A 236 -21.84 -4.27 3.06
CA GLY A 236 -22.26 -2.99 3.65
C GLY A 236 -21.29 -2.31 4.62
N GLU A 237 -20.11 -2.86 4.85
CA GLU A 237 -19.17 -2.35 5.86
C GLU A 237 -17.93 -1.72 5.19
N ALA A 238 -18.15 -0.61 4.50
CA ALA A 238 -17.04 0.19 4.00
C ALA A 238 -16.87 1.40 4.93
N PHE A 239 -15.69 1.55 5.52
CA PHE A 239 -15.35 2.74 6.31
C PHE A 239 -14.94 3.91 5.41
N SER A 240 -15.11 5.13 5.90
CA SER A 240 -14.44 6.30 5.33
C SER A 240 -12.94 6.05 5.30
N GLU A 241 -12.27 6.43 4.21
CA GLU A 241 -10.87 6.07 4.01
C GLU A 241 -10.06 7.21 3.43
N LEU A 242 -8.80 7.25 3.79
CA LEU A 242 -7.75 7.97 3.09
C LEU A 242 -6.92 6.95 2.33
N SER A 243 -6.97 6.97 1.01
CA SER A 243 -6.19 6.06 0.17
C SER A 243 -5.70 6.73 -1.10
N VAL A 244 -4.62 6.19 -1.66
CA VAL A 244 -4.13 6.58 -2.98
C VAL A 244 -5.00 5.97 -4.08
N ASP A 245 -5.05 6.63 -5.24
CA ASP A 245 -5.57 6.00 -6.46
C ASP A 245 -4.57 4.95 -6.95
N ARG A 246 -4.82 3.68 -6.60
CA ARG A 246 -3.94 2.56 -6.91
C ARG A 246 -3.79 2.32 -8.39
N GLU A 247 -4.87 2.48 -9.14
CA GLU A 247 -4.83 2.32 -10.58
C GLU A 247 -4.00 3.42 -11.25
N ALA A 248 -4.15 4.67 -10.83
CA ALA A 248 -3.32 5.78 -11.28
C ALA A 248 -1.85 5.57 -10.91
N MET A 249 -1.58 5.08 -9.70
CA MET A 249 -0.23 4.77 -9.24
C MET A 249 0.42 3.63 -10.05
N GLY A 250 -0.34 2.58 -10.33
CA GLY A 250 0.08 1.51 -11.24
C GLY A 250 0.37 2.01 -12.66
N ALA A 251 -0.48 2.91 -13.18
CA ALA A 251 -0.30 3.50 -14.50
C ALA A 251 0.96 4.38 -14.57
N GLU A 252 1.26 5.14 -13.52
CA GLU A 252 2.49 5.93 -13.43
C GLU A 252 3.73 5.01 -13.37
N ALA A 253 3.68 3.96 -12.56
CA ALA A 253 4.75 2.95 -12.51
C ALA A 253 4.98 2.28 -13.87
N GLY A 254 3.92 1.90 -14.58
CA GLY A 254 4.00 1.36 -15.93
C GLY A 254 4.59 2.33 -16.93
N SER A 255 4.19 3.60 -16.86
CA SER A 255 4.73 4.68 -17.70
C SER A 255 6.22 4.92 -17.42
N LEU A 256 6.61 4.88 -16.16
CA LEU A 256 8.01 5.00 -15.74
C LEU A 256 8.84 3.81 -16.26
N LEU A 257 8.33 2.59 -16.14
CA LEU A 257 8.99 1.40 -16.67
C LEU A 257 9.14 1.47 -18.20
N LEU A 258 8.13 1.99 -18.90
CA LEU A 258 8.21 2.17 -20.35
C LEU A 258 9.35 3.14 -20.75
N ARG A 259 9.56 4.20 -19.97
CA ARG A 259 10.69 5.12 -20.14
C ARG A 259 12.04 4.42 -19.90
N CYS A 260 12.13 3.59 -18.84
CA CYS A 260 13.32 2.76 -18.58
C CYS A 260 13.61 1.79 -19.73
N LEU A 261 12.60 1.10 -20.25
CA LEU A 261 12.72 0.18 -21.40
C LEU A 261 13.21 0.87 -22.66
N ARG A 262 12.96 2.17 -22.82
CA ARG A 262 13.43 3.00 -23.94
C ARG A 262 14.82 3.60 -23.71
N GLY A 263 15.47 3.29 -22.59
CA GLY A 263 16.80 3.77 -22.26
C GLY A 263 16.87 5.27 -21.98
N GLN A 264 15.80 5.88 -21.44
CA GLN A 264 15.80 7.30 -21.09
C GLN A 264 16.52 7.50 -19.74
N PRO A 265 17.67 8.21 -19.70
CA PRO A 265 18.57 8.20 -18.55
C PRO A 265 18.07 8.98 -17.32
N ASP A 266 17.18 9.94 -17.50
CA ASP A 266 16.73 10.85 -16.42
C ASP A 266 15.79 10.20 -15.40
N GLN A 267 15.48 8.91 -15.57
CA GLN A 267 14.50 8.21 -14.74
C GLN A 267 15.12 7.43 -13.57
N ALA A 268 16.43 7.20 -13.57
CA ALA A 268 17.10 6.36 -12.57
C ALA A 268 16.97 6.88 -11.12
N GLN A 269 16.66 8.18 -10.93
CA GLN A 269 16.50 8.79 -9.62
C GLN A 269 15.05 9.23 -9.32
N TYR A 270 14.10 8.86 -10.17
CA TYR A 270 12.71 9.26 -9.95
C TYR A 270 12.16 8.63 -8.67
N ARG A 271 11.63 9.46 -7.80
CA ARG A 271 10.93 9.10 -6.57
C ARG A 271 9.66 9.92 -6.50
N GLY A 272 8.56 9.35 -7.00
CA GLY A 272 7.26 9.99 -6.94
C GLY A 272 6.54 9.65 -5.62
N LEU A 273 5.81 10.62 -5.08
CA LEU A 273 4.88 10.40 -3.98
C LEU A 273 3.46 10.71 -4.45
N MET A 274 2.54 9.79 -4.21
CA MET A 274 1.13 9.96 -4.54
C MET A 274 0.34 10.29 -3.29
N PRO A 275 -0.34 11.45 -3.25
CA PRO A 275 -1.13 11.83 -2.10
C PRO A 275 -2.37 10.94 -1.95
N ALA A 276 -2.78 10.73 -0.70
CA ALA A 276 -4.05 10.09 -0.39
C ALA A 276 -5.20 11.09 -0.50
N VAL A 277 -6.35 10.56 -0.89
CA VAL A 277 -7.61 11.30 -1.01
C VAL A 277 -8.63 10.69 -0.05
N LEU A 278 -9.39 11.55 0.63
CA LEU A 278 -10.48 11.13 1.50
C LEU A 278 -11.69 10.70 0.67
N THR A 279 -12.14 9.49 0.92
CA THR A 279 -13.45 9.00 0.48
C THR A 279 -14.35 8.86 1.70
N ASP A 280 -15.30 9.76 1.85
CA ASP A 280 -16.26 9.71 2.95
C ASP A 280 -17.38 8.69 2.63
N ARG A 281 -17.60 7.77 3.58
CA ARG A 281 -18.66 6.75 3.52
C ARG A 281 -19.61 6.85 4.71
N GLY A 282 -19.56 7.94 5.44
CA GLY A 282 -20.46 8.20 6.57
C GLY A 282 -20.08 7.46 7.87
N THR A 283 -18.81 7.04 8.01
CA THR A 283 -18.32 6.42 9.25
C THR A 283 -17.51 7.37 10.13
N THR A 284 -17.42 8.63 9.74
CA THR A 284 -16.91 9.72 10.57
C THR A 284 -17.99 10.77 10.74
N ALA A 285 -18.12 11.32 11.92
CA ALA A 285 -19.09 12.37 12.24
C ALA A 285 -18.49 13.40 13.20
N ARG A 286 -19.12 14.57 13.27
CA ARG A 286 -18.74 15.58 14.26
C ARG A 286 -19.03 15.03 15.66
N ARG A 287 -18.04 15.15 16.56
CA ARG A 287 -18.22 14.78 17.96
C ARG A 287 -19.36 15.59 18.57
N GLN A 288 -20.29 14.89 19.20
CA GLN A 288 -21.30 15.52 20.06
C GLN A 288 -20.68 15.76 21.44
N GLU A 289 -20.91 16.94 22.02
CA GLU A 289 -20.42 17.32 23.34
C GLU A 289 -21.07 16.50 24.46
#